data_23adc2ac847abb31425c950ae1db05d6
#
_entry.id   23adc2ac847abb31425c950ae1db05d6
#
_cell.length_a   1.000
_cell.length_b   1.000
_cell.length_c   1.000
_cell.angle_alpha   90.00
_cell.angle_beta   90.00
_cell.angle_gamma   90.00
#
_symmetry.space_group_name_H-M   'P 1'
#
loop_
_entity.id
_entity.type
_entity.pdbx_description
1 polymer ?
#
loop_
_entity_poly.entity_id
_entity_poly.type
_entity_poly.pdbx_seq_one_letter_code
_entity_poly.pdbx_strand_id
1 'polypeptide(L)'
;MKDFNNLDDLKAEFEKFATERCVGEEQKQLEAEENEDEENPAFVEELADKLLGPAHAGVYLSRLDIKRVAEAIDESLPIKERKRMIKSLMRHTTTKEFLRSAFGEFNKHINGRLAIYQELAEAFPSSKYIFDEYTVKAEKTKKMFDRMIEDFEEFNPAEDLEPVLF
;
A
#
# COMPACT_ATOMS: atom_id res chain seq x y z
N MET A 1 28.63 24.86 -29.80
CA MET A 1 28.56 23.41 -30.03
C MET A 1 29.83 22.78 -29.52
N LYS A 2 29.72 21.96 -28.46
CA LYS A 2 30.87 21.23 -27.98
C LYS A 2 31.23 20.15 -28.96
N ASP A 3 32.42 20.25 -29.56
CA ASP A 3 32.93 19.16 -30.36
C ASP A 3 33.47 18.07 -29.46
N PHE A 4 32.74 16.97 -29.35
CA PHE A 4 33.23 15.77 -28.69
C PHE A 4 34.17 15.08 -29.62
N ASN A 5 35.48 15.28 -29.40
CA ASN A 5 36.51 14.70 -30.23
C ASN A 5 36.76 13.22 -29.99
N ASN A 6 36.18 12.67 -28.92
CA ASN A 6 36.18 11.23 -28.66
C ASN A 6 34.93 10.80 -27.87
N LEU A 7 34.65 9.51 -27.90
CA LEU A 7 33.53 8.88 -27.24
C LEU A 7 33.62 8.94 -25.70
N ASP A 8 34.84 8.98 -25.15
CA ASP A 8 35.09 9.00 -23.71
C ASP A 8 34.67 10.33 -23.08
N ASP A 9 34.86 11.47 -23.75
CA ASP A 9 34.39 12.77 -23.27
C ASP A 9 32.88 12.84 -23.22
N LEU A 10 32.20 12.28 -24.21
CA LEU A 10 30.74 12.21 -24.25
C LEU A 10 30.18 11.36 -23.10
N LYS A 11 30.81 10.19 -22.84
CA LYS A 11 30.42 9.31 -21.74
C LYS A 11 30.61 9.98 -20.38
N ALA A 12 31.72 10.67 -20.16
CA ALA A 12 32.03 11.36 -18.92
C ALA A 12 31.00 12.45 -18.62
N GLU A 13 30.59 13.24 -19.63
CA GLU A 13 29.55 14.25 -19.45
C GLU A 13 28.17 13.66 -19.18
N PHE A 14 27.83 12.57 -19.87
CA PHE A 14 26.56 11.87 -19.66
C PHE A 14 26.47 11.25 -18.25
N GLU A 15 27.51 10.59 -17.79
CA GLU A 15 27.59 10.01 -16.44
C GLU A 15 27.47 11.07 -15.36
N LYS A 16 28.12 12.20 -15.51
CA LYS A 16 28.03 13.34 -14.61
C LYS A 16 26.61 13.87 -14.53
N PHE A 17 25.95 14.05 -15.65
CA PHE A 17 24.56 14.52 -15.72
C PHE A 17 23.59 13.51 -15.06
N ALA A 18 23.73 12.23 -15.35
CA ALA A 18 22.91 11.17 -14.78
C ALA A 18 23.09 11.07 -13.26
N THR A 19 24.33 11.16 -12.76
CA THR A 19 24.64 11.11 -11.32
C THR A 19 24.03 12.31 -10.57
N GLU A 20 24.19 13.52 -11.08
CA GLU A 20 23.61 14.74 -10.47
C GLU A 20 22.08 14.66 -10.40
N ARG A 21 21.43 14.14 -11.43
CA ARG A 21 19.97 14.00 -11.48
C ARG A 21 19.46 12.93 -10.50
N CYS A 22 20.12 11.78 -10.43
CA CYS A 22 19.73 10.70 -9.52
C CYS A 22 19.83 11.10 -8.04
N VAL A 23 20.90 11.79 -7.65
CA VAL A 23 21.10 12.26 -6.27
C VAL A 23 19.98 13.22 -5.83
N GLY A 24 19.55 14.12 -6.72
CA GLY A 24 18.45 15.03 -6.41
C GLY A 24 17.10 14.32 -6.24
N GLU A 25 16.83 13.31 -7.04
CA GLU A 25 15.60 12.50 -6.93
C GLU A 25 15.60 11.64 -5.67
N GLU A 26 16.71 11.01 -5.30
CA GLU A 26 16.85 10.22 -4.09
C GLU A 26 16.63 11.05 -2.82
N GLN A 27 17.18 12.26 -2.76
CA GLN A 27 16.95 13.17 -1.62
C GLN A 27 15.49 13.58 -1.48
N LYS A 28 14.81 13.89 -2.57
CA LYS A 28 13.38 14.22 -2.56
C LYS A 28 12.53 13.03 -2.09
N GLN A 29 12.88 11.82 -2.49
CA GLN A 29 12.18 10.62 -2.06
C GLN A 29 12.38 10.35 -0.57
N LEU A 30 13.60 10.50 -0.04
CA LEU A 30 13.91 10.32 1.38
C LEU A 30 13.17 11.34 2.26
N GLU A 31 13.13 12.60 1.86
CA GLU A 31 12.38 13.65 2.57
C GLU A 31 10.88 13.37 2.56
N ALA A 32 10.34 12.89 1.43
CA ALA A 32 8.94 12.51 1.33
C ALA A 32 8.62 11.29 2.20
N GLU A 33 9.51 10.31 2.30
CA GLU A 33 9.36 9.14 3.17
C GLU A 33 9.32 9.51 4.65
N GLU A 34 10.21 10.36 5.09
CA GLU A 34 10.25 10.85 6.48
C GLU A 34 8.96 11.59 6.85
N ASN A 35 8.45 12.43 5.98
CA ASN A 35 7.19 13.15 6.18
C ASN A 35 5.97 12.20 6.16
N GLU A 36 5.99 11.18 5.32
CA GLU A 36 4.92 10.17 5.24
C GLU A 36 4.84 9.35 6.54
N ASP A 37 5.97 8.96 7.14
CA ASP A 37 6.00 8.17 8.36
C ASP A 37 5.49 8.94 9.59
N GLU A 38 5.70 10.24 9.67
CA GLU A 38 5.22 11.10 10.76
C GLU A 38 3.70 11.34 10.74
N GLU A 39 3.06 11.26 9.57
CA GLU A 39 1.65 11.59 9.37
C GLU A 39 0.71 10.38 9.39
N ASN A 40 1.23 9.17 9.38
CA ASN A 40 0.42 7.96 9.30
C ASN A 40 -0.18 7.54 10.65
N PRO A 41 -1.45 7.09 10.67
CA PRO A 41 -2.02 6.41 11.83
C PRO A 41 -1.22 5.18 12.23
N ALA A 42 -1.21 4.87 13.53
CA ALA A 42 -0.38 3.80 14.09
C ALA A 42 -0.62 2.40 13.47
N PHE A 43 -1.84 2.09 13.08
CA PHE A 43 -2.17 0.79 12.51
C PHE A 43 -1.65 0.57 11.08
N VAL A 44 -1.27 1.62 10.38
CA VAL A 44 -0.90 1.56 8.96
C VAL A 44 0.37 0.73 8.72
N GLU A 45 1.33 0.79 9.62
CA GLU A 45 2.55 -0.02 9.55
C GLU A 45 2.22 -1.52 9.63
N GLU A 46 1.40 -1.93 10.60
CA GLU A 46 0.94 -3.30 10.74
C GLU A 46 0.13 -3.75 9.51
N LEU A 47 -0.77 -2.89 9.03
CA LEU A 47 -1.56 -3.15 7.83
C LEU A 47 -0.68 -3.41 6.61
N ALA A 48 0.28 -2.52 6.36
CA ALA A 48 1.17 -2.65 5.20
C ALA A 48 2.00 -3.94 5.26
N ASP A 49 2.58 -4.25 6.40
CA ASP A 49 3.42 -5.43 6.58
C ASP A 49 2.62 -6.73 6.42
N LYS A 50 1.42 -6.80 6.98
CA LYS A 50 0.58 -8.00 6.90
C LYS A 50 -0.12 -8.15 5.54
N LEU A 51 -0.61 -7.05 4.98
CA LEU A 51 -1.36 -7.07 3.71
C LEU A 51 -0.45 -7.36 2.50
N LEU A 52 0.76 -6.81 2.49
CA LEU A 52 1.66 -6.90 1.35
C LEU A 52 2.53 -8.15 1.32
N GLY A 53 2.56 -8.93 2.39
CA GLY A 53 3.26 -10.21 2.43
C GLY A 53 2.33 -11.35 2.01
N PRO A 54 2.47 -11.96 0.80
CA PRO A 54 1.56 -13.02 0.36
C PRO A 54 1.53 -14.24 1.29
N ALA A 55 2.63 -14.51 1.97
CA ALA A 55 2.71 -15.59 2.96
C ALA A 55 1.83 -15.35 4.20
N HIS A 56 1.51 -14.09 4.50
CA HIS A 56 0.63 -13.71 5.60
C HIS A 56 -0.80 -13.42 5.12
N ALA A 57 -0.92 -12.65 4.05
CA ALA A 57 -2.21 -12.20 3.55
C ALA A 57 -3.00 -13.26 2.78
N GLY A 58 -2.31 -14.25 2.20
CA GLY A 58 -2.90 -15.25 1.34
C GLY A 58 -3.19 -14.77 -0.08
N VAL A 59 -2.97 -13.50 -0.38
CA VAL A 59 -3.15 -12.87 -1.69
C VAL A 59 -1.99 -11.95 -2.01
N TYR A 60 -1.73 -11.75 -3.29
CA TYR A 60 -0.77 -10.77 -3.77
C TYR A 60 -1.50 -9.53 -4.28
N LEU A 61 -1.11 -8.38 -3.78
CA LEU A 61 -1.59 -7.08 -4.26
C LEU A 61 -0.49 -6.41 -5.09
N SER A 62 -0.75 -6.21 -6.37
CA SER A 62 0.13 -5.45 -7.24
C SER A 62 -0.05 -3.94 -7.02
N ARG A 63 0.88 -3.16 -7.54
CA ARG A 63 0.75 -1.69 -7.53
C ARG A 63 -0.52 -1.22 -8.24
N LEU A 64 -0.89 -1.87 -9.34
CA LEU A 64 -2.13 -1.57 -10.06
C LEU A 64 -3.37 -1.92 -9.22
N ASP A 65 -3.35 -3.02 -8.49
CA ASP A 65 -4.45 -3.39 -7.61
C ASP A 65 -4.68 -2.34 -6.52
N ILE A 66 -3.60 -1.87 -5.90
CA ILE A 66 -3.66 -0.80 -4.89
C ILE A 66 -4.17 0.50 -5.50
N LYS A 67 -3.70 0.85 -6.69
CA LYS A 67 -4.16 2.04 -7.42
C LYS A 67 -5.66 1.96 -7.74
N ARG A 68 -6.15 0.80 -8.14
CA ARG A 68 -7.58 0.58 -8.40
C ARG A 68 -8.43 0.74 -7.15
N VAL A 69 -7.96 0.26 -6.01
CA VAL A 69 -8.63 0.51 -4.72
C VAL A 69 -8.72 2.00 -4.44
N ALA A 70 -7.61 2.73 -4.61
CA ALA A 70 -7.61 4.17 -4.41
C ALA A 70 -8.59 4.90 -5.34
N GLU A 71 -8.60 4.56 -6.61
CA GLU A 71 -9.54 5.14 -7.59
C GLU A 71 -11.00 4.86 -7.24
N ALA A 72 -11.29 3.66 -6.74
CA ALA A 72 -12.65 3.26 -6.34
C ALA A 72 -13.19 4.09 -5.16
N ILE A 73 -12.33 4.66 -4.34
CA ILE A 73 -12.70 5.54 -3.22
C ILE A 73 -12.35 7.01 -3.49
N ASP A 74 -12.24 7.37 -4.76
CA ASP A 74 -11.96 8.73 -5.25
C ASP A 74 -10.65 9.34 -4.75
N GLU A 75 -9.64 8.50 -4.47
CA GLU A 75 -8.31 8.94 -4.10
C GLU A 75 -7.35 8.88 -5.28
N SER A 76 -6.55 9.92 -5.45
CA SER A 76 -5.48 9.95 -6.46
C SER A 76 -4.19 9.39 -5.84
N LEU A 77 -3.70 8.30 -6.41
CA LEU A 77 -2.52 7.62 -5.90
C LEU A 77 -1.49 7.41 -7.02
N PRO A 78 -0.35 8.09 -6.98
CA PRO A 78 0.73 7.85 -7.93
C PRO A 78 1.37 6.49 -7.69
N ILE A 79 1.87 5.86 -8.75
CA ILE A 79 2.54 4.57 -8.66
C ILE A 79 3.91 4.74 -8.00
N LYS A 80 4.10 4.04 -6.88
CA LYS A 80 5.32 4.00 -6.09
C LYS A 80 5.58 2.56 -5.63
N GLU A 81 6.51 2.34 -4.72
CA GLU A 81 6.65 1.09 -4.01
C GLU A 81 5.35 0.74 -3.27
N ARG A 82 4.98 -0.54 -3.24
CA ARG A 82 3.70 -1.00 -2.69
C ARG A 82 3.44 -0.54 -1.25
N LYS A 83 4.42 -0.66 -0.38
CA LYS A 83 4.31 -0.21 1.01
C LYS A 83 4.03 1.30 1.11
N ARG A 84 4.71 2.09 0.28
CA ARG A 84 4.50 3.54 0.21
C ARG A 84 3.12 3.90 -0.33
N MET A 85 2.62 3.13 -1.28
CA MET A 85 1.27 3.32 -1.81
C MET A 85 0.21 3.07 -0.74
N ILE A 86 0.35 2.00 0.04
CA ILE A 86 -0.56 1.73 1.18
C ILE A 86 -0.48 2.86 2.21
N LYS A 87 0.71 3.29 2.58
CA LYS A 87 0.89 4.41 3.52
C LYS A 87 0.28 5.70 3.01
N SER A 88 0.46 6.02 1.73
CA SER A 88 -0.13 7.22 1.10
C SER A 88 -1.65 7.14 1.06
N LEU A 89 -2.21 5.98 0.71
CA LEU A 89 -3.66 5.77 0.68
C LEU A 89 -4.28 5.95 2.06
N MET A 90 -3.66 5.38 3.09
CA MET A 90 -4.21 5.36 4.45
C MET A 90 -3.88 6.60 5.27
N ARG A 91 -3.05 7.51 4.76
CA ARG A 91 -2.65 8.74 5.44
C ARG A 91 -3.83 9.60 5.87
N HIS A 92 -4.84 9.69 5.04
CA HIS A 92 -6.02 10.53 5.25
C HIS A 92 -7.14 9.82 6.00
N THR A 93 -6.85 8.71 6.65
CA THR A 93 -7.83 7.98 7.44
C THR A 93 -8.22 8.78 8.68
N THR A 94 -9.41 9.34 8.67
CA THR A 94 -9.97 10.12 9.79
C THR A 94 -11.26 9.52 10.33
N THR A 95 -11.91 8.64 9.57
CA THR A 95 -13.21 8.06 9.93
C THR A 95 -13.23 6.55 9.71
N LYS A 96 -14.10 5.86 10.45
CA LYS A 96 -14.37 4.43 10.20
C LYS A 96 -15.01 4.19 8.83
N GLU A 97 -15.77 5.14 8.33
CA GLU A 97 -16.38 5.07 7.00
C GLU A 97 -15.33 5.01 5.90
N PHE A 98 -14.26 5.81 5.99
CA PHE A 98 -13.14 5.74 5.07
C PHE A 98 -12.48 4.35 5.10
N LEU A 99 -12.25 3.80 6.30
CA LEU A 99 -11.70 2.45 6.45
C LEU A 99 -12.61 1.39 5.85
N ARG A 100 -13.92 1.48 6.09
CA ARG A 100 -14.87 0.53 5.51
C ARG A 100 -14.85 0.58 3.99
N SER A 101 -14.76 1.77 3.41
CA SER A 101 -14.67 1.95 1.96
C SER A 101 -13.39 1.35 1.39
N ALA A 102 -12.24 1.68 1.97
CA ALA A 102 -10.95 1.17 1.52
C ALA A 102 -10.84 -0.35 1.69
N PHE A 103 -11.18 -0.87 2.87
CA PHE A 103 -11.13 -2.30 3.15
C PHE A 103 -12.19 -3.08 2.36
N GLY A 104 -13.34 -2.46 2.08
CA GLY A 104 -14.35 -3.04 1.21
C GLY A 104 -13.84 -3.27 -0.20
N GLU A 105 -13.07 -2.34 -0.74
CA GLU A 105 -12.44 -2.49 -2.06
C GLU A 105 -11.32 -3.55 -2.04
N PHE A 106 -10.49 -3.59 -1.00
CA PHE A 106 -9.52 -4.68 -0.83
C PHE A 106 -10.23 -6.05 -0.71
N ASN A 107 -11.34 -6.12 -0.01
CA ASN A 107 -12.13 -7.35 0.12
C ASN A 107 -12.68 -7.84 -1.21
N LYS A 108 -13.08 -6.96 -2.11
CA LYS A 108 -13.50 -7.33 -3.46
C LYS A 108 -12.38 -8.03 -4.21
N HIS A 109 -11.16 -7.51 -4.11
CA HIS A 109 -9.98 -8.13 -4.70
C HIS A 109 -9.70 -9.50 -4.08
N ILE A 110 -9.72 -9.60 -2.75
CA ILE A 110 -9.52 -10.84 -2.01
C ILE A 110 -10.56 -11.89 -2.40
N ASN A 111 -11.83 -11.52 -2.46
CA ASN A 111 -12.92 -12.41 -2.84
C ASN A 111 -12.75 -12.94 -4.28
N GLY A 112 -12.26 -12.09 -5.19
CA GLY A 112 -11.91 -12.52 -6.54
C GLY A 112 -10.79 -13.57 -6.55
N ARG A 113 -9.79 -13.42 -5.72
CA ARG A 113 -8.70 -14.40 -5.57
C ARG A 113 -9.16 -15.69 -4.90
N LEU A 114 -10.04 -15.60 -3.92
CA LEU A 114 -10.64 -16.79 -3.27
C LEU A 114 -11.42 -17.64 -4.27
N ALA A 115 -12.17 -17.02 -5.17
CA ALA A 115 -12.87 -17.71 -6.23
C ALA A 115 -11.90 -18.47 -7.17
N ILE A 116 -10.78 -17.85 -7.52
CA ILE A 116 -9.72 -18.47 -8.32
C ILE A 116 -9.09 -19.67 -7.58
N TYR A 117 -8.81 -19.53 -6.28
CA TYR A 117 -8.25 -20.63 -5.48
C TYR A 117 -9.21 -21.83 -5.44
N GLN A 118 -10.49 -21.58 -5.32
CA GLN A 118 -11.50 -22.65 -5.36
C GLN A 118 -11.51 -23.37 -6.71
N GLU A 119 -11.48 -22.63 -7.80
CA GLU A 119 -11.41 -23.22 -9.15
C GLU A 119 -10.13 -24.05 -9.36
N LEU A 120 -8.99 -23.53 -8.89
CA LEU A 120 -7.71 -24.23 -8.98
C LEU A 120 -7.67 -25.49 -8.11
N ALA A 121 -8.27 -25.45 -6.93
CA ALA A 121 -8.38 -26.61 -6.05
C ALA A 121 -9.22 -27.74 -6.67
N GLU A 122 -10.29 -27.38 -7.37
CA GLU A 122 -11.13 -28.33 -8.10
C GLU A 122 -10.42 -28.89 -9.34
N ALA A 123 -9.70 -28.03 -10.08
CA ALA A 123 -8.96 -28.43 -11.27
C ALA A 123 -7.72 -29.29 -10.95
N PHE A 124 -7.08 -29.04 -9.82
CA PHE A 124 -5.84 -29.69 -9.37
C PHE A 124 -5.98 -30.28 -7.97
N PRO A 125 -6.73 -31.39 -7.79
CA PRO A 125 -7.03 -31.92 -6.45
C PRO A 125 -5.79 -32.29 -5.63
N SER A 126 -4.69 -32.68 -6.27
CA SER A 126 -3.42 -33.00 -5.59
C SER A 126 -2.75 -31.79 -4.95
N SER A 127 -3.07 -30.59 -5.41
CA SER A 127 -2.55 -29.32 -4.88
C SER A 127 -3.57 -28.56 -4.05
N LYS A 128 -4.74 -29.14 -3.80
CA LYS A 128 -5.83 -28.51 -3.05
C LYS A 128 -5.37 -27.97 -1.68
N TYR A 129 -4.52 -28.70 -0.98
CA TYR A 129 -4.03 -28.30 0.35
C TYR A 129 -3.30 -26.96 0.33
N ILE A 130 -2.60 -26.61 -0.78
CA ILE A 130 -1.93 -25.32 -0.96
C ILE A 130 -2.96 -24.20 -1.09
N PHE A 131 -3.96 -24.39 -1.93
CA PHE A 131 -5.02 -23.40 -2.14
C PHE A 131 -5.88 -23.20 -0.90
N ASP A 132 -6.15 -24.28 -0.17
CA ASP A 132 -6.87 -24.21 1.11
C ASP A 132 -6.07 -23.41 2.15
N GLU A 133 -4.75 -23.56 2.21
CA GLU A 133 -3.87 -22.79 3.09
C GLU A 133 -3.94 -21.28 2.77
N TYR A 134 -3.83 -20.91 1.50
CA TYR A 134 -3.96 -19.51 1.09
C TYR A 134 -5.36 -18.95 1.34
N THR A 135 -6.39 -19.76 1.16
CA THR A 135 -7.77 -19.39 1.48
C THR A 135 -7.92 -19.04 2.96
N VAL A 136 -7.38 -19.86 3.85
CA VAL A 136 -7.40 -19.58 5.30
C VAL A 136 -6.70 -18.27 5.63
N LYS A 137 -5.54 -18.02 5.04
CA LYS A 137 -4.78 -16.77 5.22
C LYS A 137 -5.56 -15.56 4.72
N ALA A 138 -6.18 -15.66 3.55
CA ALA A 138 -6.99 -14.59 2.98
C ALA A 138 -8.22 -14.27 3.85
N GLU A 139 -8.87 -15.29 4.39
CA GLU A 139 -9.99 -15.11 5.33
C GLU A 139 -9.54 -14.43 6.63
N LYS A 140 -8.36 -14.75 7.14
CA LYS A 140 -7.77 -14.05 8.29
C LYS A 140 -7.47 -12.59 7.99
N THR A 141 -7.04 -12.27 6.78
CA THR A 141 -6.82 -10.89 6.34
C THR A 141 -8.12 -10.09 6.35
N LYS A 142 -9.21 -10.67 5.87
CA LYS A 142 -10.54 -10.04 5.93
C LYS A 142 -10.97 -9.77 7.38
N LYS A 143 -10.74 -10.70 8.29
CA LYS A 143 -11.00 -10.51 9.73
C LYS A 143 -10.10 -9.45 10.35
N MET A 144 -8.87 -9.34 9.91
CA MET A 144 -7.97 -8.25 10.31
C MET A 144 -8.55 -6.88 9.97
N PHE A 145 -9.12 -6.73 8.78
CA PHE A 145 -9.79 -5.50 8.37
C PHE A 145 -10.95 -5.16 9.30
N ASP A 146 -11.81 -6.13 9.61
CA ASP A 146 -12.93 -5.94 10.52
C ASP A 146 -12.46 -5.48 11.91
N ARG A 147 -11.40 -6.12 12.44
CA ARG A 147 -10.81 -5.74 13.72
C ARG A 147 -10.24 -4.32 13.69
N MET A 148 -9.53 -3.96 12.62
CA MET A 148 -8.96 -2.62 12.48
C MET A 148 -10.04 -1.54 12.40
N ILE A 149 -11.16 -1.81 11.74
CA ILE A 149 -12.29 -0.88 11.71
C ILE A 149 -12.88 -0.74 13.12
N GLU A 150 -13.07 -1.84 13.83
CA GLU A 150 -13.62 -1.83 15.19
C GLU A 150 -12.72 -1.09 16.17
N ASP A 151 -11.41 -1.31 16.09
CA ASP A 151 -10.42 -0.71 16.99
C ASP A 151 -10.06 0.74 16.64
N PHE A 152 -10.43 1.20 15.45
CA PHE A 152 -10.10 2.57 15.00
C PHE A 152 -10.87 3.61 15.80
N GLU A 153 -10.13 4.52 16.43
CA GLU A 153 -10.71 5.65 17.14
C GLU A 153 -10.80 6.86 16.20
N GLU A 154 -12.04 7.30 15.95
CA GLU A 154 -12.28 8.50 15.16
C GLU A 154 -11.85 9.73 15.96
N PHE A 155 -11.18 10.67 15.28
CA PHE A 155 -10.95 11.98 15.85
C PHE A 155 -12.29 12.71 15.96
N ASN A 156 -12.74 12.93 17.20
CA ASN A 156 -13.95 13.71 17.49
C ASN A 156 -13.54 15.01 18.19
N PRO A 157 -13.60 16.16 17.49
CA PRO A 157 -13.20 17.44 18.09
C PRO A 157 -13.99 17.81 19.35
N ALA A 158 -15.21 17.31 19.52
CA ALA A 158 -16.03 17.57 20.68
C ALA A 158 -15.64 16.76 21.92
N GLU A 159 -15.05 15.57 21.72
CA GLU A 159 -14.57 14.70 22.81
C GLU A 159 -13.07 14.90 23.11
N ASP A 160 -12.25 15.12 22.07
CA ASP A 160 -10.79 15.24 22.19
C ASP A 160 -10.33 16.63 22.60
N LEU A 161 -11.15 17.65 22.40
CA LEU A 161 -10.94 18.97 22.96
C LEU A 161 -11.66 19.03 24.31
N GLU A 162 -10.91 18.74 25.40
CA GLU A 162 -11.47 18.99 26.72
C GLU A 162 -11.85 20.47 26.83
N PRO A 163 -13.08 20.77 27.31
CA PRO A 163 -13.45 22.14 27.52
C PRO A 163 -12.50 22.76 28.53
N VAL A 164 -11.78 23.78 28.10
CA VAL A 164 -10.95 24.56 29.01
C VAL A 164 -11.92 25.25 29.95
N LEU A 165 -12.05 24.70 31.14
CA LEU A 165 -12.78 25.35 32.22
C LEU A 165 -11.96 26.52 32.72
N PHE A 166 -12.41 27.69 32.41
CA PHE A 166 -11.89 28.90 32.98
C PHE A 166 -12.46 29.11 34.38
#